data_d2fa864f0e64587539acd5076f9956f9
#
_entry.id   d2fa864f0e64587539acd5076f9956f9
#
_cell.length_a   1.000
_cell.length_b   1.000
_cell.length_c   1.000
_cell.angle_alpha   90.00
_cell.angle_beta   90.00
_cell.angle_gamma   90.00
#
_symmetry.space_group_name_H-M   'P 1'
#
loop_
_entity.id
_entity.type
_entity.pdbx_description
1 polymer ?
#
loop_
_entity_poly.entity_id
_entity_poly.type
_entity_poly.pdbx_seq_one_letter_code
_entity_poly.pdbx_strand_id
1 'polypeptide(L)'
;PTLSDQEIVRRVQCGERELFGELHTRHYEKVLNYVLRSIWQRETAQDVAGEAWIRALGAIDRFEVREDTSVVGWILRIAANLITDYRRRLGPETQSFEDETDFGAPQFIV
;
A
#
# COMPACT_ATOMS: atom_id res chain seq x y z
N PRO A 1 -0.53 -17.84 -19.80
CA PRO A 1 -1.51 -16.86 -19.33
C PRO A 1 -1.14 -16.30 -17.98
N THR A 2 -1.49 -15.05 -17.80
CA THR A 2 -1.12 -14.33 -16.60
C THR A 2 -2.20 -14.52 -15.54
N LEU A 3 -1.78 -14.82 -14.33
CA LEU A 3 -2.71 -14.93 -13.22
C LEU A 3 -3.26 -13.55 -12.87
N SER A 4 -4.52 -13.50 -12.50
CA SER A 4 -5.08 -12.26 -11.98
C SER A 4 -4.54 -12.01 -10.56
N ASP A 5 -4.67 -10.76 -10.10
CA ASP A 5 -4.26 -10.45 -8.74
C ASP A 5 -4.99 -11.32 -7.73
N GLN A 6 -6.29 -11.52 -7.94
CA GLN A 6 -7.08 -12.32 -7.02
C GLN A 6 -6.60 -13.77 -6.99
N GLU A 7 -6.24 -14.31 -8.14
CA GLU A 7 -5.74 -15.67 -8.18
C GLU A 7 -4.40 -15.79 -7.46
N ILE A 8 -3.56 -14.78 -7.61
CA ILE A 8 -2.29 -14.78 -6.91
C ILE A 8 -2.52 -14.79 -5.41
N VAL A 9 -3.42 -13.93 -4.93
CA VAL A 9 -3.70 -13.90 -3.50
C VAL A 9 -4.19 -15.26 -3.01
N ARG A 10 -5.10 -15.88 -3.75
CA ARG A 10 -5.61 -17.19 -3.33
C ARG A 10 -4.51 -18.23 -3.24
N ARG A 11 -3.58 -18.21 -4.20
CA ARG A 11 -2.49 -19.16 -4.18
C ARG A 11 -1.52 -18.90 -3.03
N VAL A 12 -1.25 -17.62 -2.77
CA VAL A 12 -0.40 -17.27 -1.62
C VAL A 12 -1.06 -17.77 -0.34
N GLN A 13 -2.37 -17.59 -0.22
CA GLN A 13 -3.09 -18.05 0.96
C GLN A 13 -3.05 -19.56 1.09
N CYS A 14 -2.89 -20.25 -0.03
CA CYS A 14 -2.82 -21.72 -0.02
C CYS A 14 -1.39 -22.24 0.18
N GLY A 15 -0.42 -21.37 0.34
CA GLY A 15 0.93 -21.78 0.64
C GLY A 15 1.97 -21.42 -0.38
N GLU A 16 1.58 -20.93 -1.55
CA GLU A 16 2.57 -20.55 -2.58
C GLU A 16 3.05 -19.13 -2.31
N ARG A 17 3.74 -18.97 -1.18
CA ARG A 17 4.08 -17.64 -0.66
C ARG A 17 4.96 -16.84 -1.61
N GLU A 18 5.78 -17.52 -2.40
CA GLU A 18 6.69 -16.83 -3.32
C GLU A 18 5.94 -16.06 -4.41
N LEU A 19 4.69 -16.42 -4.69
CA LEU A 19 3.92 -15.68 -5.68
C LEU A 19 3.59 -14.27 -5.25
N PHE A 20 3.71 -13.97 -3.97
CA PHE A 20 3.50 -12.60 -3.51
C PHE A 20 4.44 -11.62 -4.23
N GLY A 21 5.63 -12.08 -4.61
CA GLY A 21 6.56 -11.25 -5.35
C GLY A 21 5.99 -10.75 -6.66
N GLU A 22 5.09 -11.51 -7.26
CA GLU A 22 4.48 -11.07 -8.51
C GLU A 22 3.58 -9.85 -8.29
N LEU A 23 2.85 -9.82 -7.17
CA LEU A 23 2.06 -8.64 -6.83
C LEU A 23 2.97 -7.43 -6.63
N HIS A 24 4.08 -7.65 -5.96
CA HIS A 24 5.03 -6.58 -5.72
C HIS A 24 5.56 -6.03 -7.05
N THR A 25 5.93 -6.91 -7.96
CA THR A 25 6.45 -6.50 -9.25
C THR A 25 5.41 -5.69 -10.03
N ARG A 26 4.17 -6.14 -10.01
CA ARG A 26 3.12 -5.49 -10.78
C ARG A 26 2.79 -4.09 -10.28
N HIS A 27 2.82 -3.91 -8.96
CA HIS A 27 2.23 -2.72 -8.37
C HIS A 27 3.21 -1.86 -7.59
N TYR A 28 4.51 -2.20 -7.63
CA TYR A 28 5.49 -1.49 -6.83
C TYR A 28 5.50 0.00 -7.12
N GLU A 29 5.54 0.36 -8.41
CA GLU A 29 5.64 1.76 -8.76
C GLU A 29 4.39 2.53 -8.40
N LYS A 30 3.25 1.89 -8.56
CA LYS A 30 2.00 2.56 -8.23
C LYS A 30 1.93 2.88 -6.74
N VAL A 31 2.33 1.93 -5.91
CA VAL A 31 2.31 2.15 -4.47
C VAL A 31 3.34 3.21 -4.08
N LEU A 32 4.53 3.13 -4.64
CA LEU A 32 5.56 4.11 -4.33
C LEU A 32 5.13 5.52 -4.75
N ASN A 33 4.57 5.64 -5.95
CA ASN A 33 4.14 6.95 -6.44
C ASN A 33 3.03 7.52 -5.57
N TYR A 34 2.15 6.67 -5.08
CA TYR A 34 1.12 7.12 -4.16
C TYR A 34 1.73 7.70 -2.89
N VAL A 35 2.73 7.00 -2.33
CA VAL A 35 3.38 7.48 -1.12
C VAL A 35 4.13 8.78 -1.38
N LEU A 36 4.77 8.89 -2.55
CA LEU A 36 5.55 10.07 -2.88
C LEU A 36 4.70 11.33 -2.97
N ARG A 37 3.41 11.21 -3.20
CA ARG A 37 2.54 12.37 -3.19
C ARG A 37 2.46 13.04 -1.83
N SER A 38 2.66 12.27 -0.77
CA SER A 38 2.57 12.78 0.59
C SER A 38 3.94 12.91 1.26
N ILE A 39 4.89 12.12 0.83
CA ILE A 39 6.22 12.10 1.44
C ILE A 39 7.22 12.25 0.31
N TRP A 40 7.80 13.43 0.18
CA TRP A 40 8.63 13.75 -0.97
C TRP A 40 10.02 13.15 -0.90
N GLN A 41 10.54 12.99 0.31
CA GLN A 41 11.87 12.41 0.45
C GLN A 41 11.83 10.98 -0.04
N ARG A 42 12.57 10.73 -1.12
CA ARG A 42 12.46 9.44 -1.78
C ARG A 42 12.79 8.28 -0.85
N GLU A 43 13.82 8.44 -0.05
CA GLU A 43 14.21 7.35 0.86
C GLU A 43 13.11 7.04 1.86
N THR A 44 12.52 8.09 2.42
CA THR A 44 11.44 7.90 3.38
C THR A 44 10.23 7.28 2.70
N ALA A 45 9.92 7.74 1.50
CA ALA A 45 8.78 7.18 0.77
C ALA A 45 9.01 5.70 0.46
N GLN A 46 10.23 5.34 0.11
CA GLN A 46 10.54 3.94 -0.17
C GLN A 46 10.41 3.09 1.09
N ASP A 47 10.83 3.64 2.24
CA ASP A 47 10.67 2.93 3.50
C ASP A 47 9.20 2.70 3.83
N VAL A 48 8.38 3.73 3.65
CA VAL A 48 6.96 3.61 3.94
C VAL A 48 6.30 2.63 2.97
N ALA A 49 6.63 2.72 1.70
CA ALA A 49 6.08 1.79 0.71
C ALA A 49 6.52 0.36 1.03
N GLY A 50 7.78 0.17 1.42
CA GLY A 50 8.27 -1.15 1.81
C GLY A 50 7.51 -1.70 3.00
N GLU A 51 7.25 -0.85 3.97
CA GLU A 51 6.47 -1.28 5.13
C GLU A 51 5.07 -1.68 4.74
N ALA A 52 4.47 -0.98 3.77
CA ALA A 52 3.14 -1.35 3.30
C ALA A 52 3.14 -2.76 2.72
N TRP A 53 4.17 -3.10 1.94
CA TRP A 53 4.27 -4.44 1.38
C TRP A 53 4.46 -5.50 2.45
N ILE A 54 5.26 -5.19 3.46
CA ILE A 54 5.46 -6.13 4.57
C ILE A 54 4.15 -6.38 5.29
N ARG A 55 3.40 -5.32 5.56
CA ARG A 55 2.12 -5.46 6.24
C ARG A 55 1.10 -6.21 5.39
N ALA A 56 1.13 -5.95 4.09
CA ALA A 56 0.23 -6.66 3.18
C ALA A 56 0.50 -8.17 3.24
N LEU A 57 1.76 -8.56 3.19
CA LEU A 57 2.09 -9.97 3.26
C LEU A 57 1.66 -10.56 4.60
N GLY A 58 1.86 -9.83 5.69
CA GLY A 58 1.47 -10.31 7.00
C GLY A 58 -0.02 -10.46 7.19
N ALA A 59 -0.82 -9.70 6.43
CA ALA A 59 -2.26 -9.71 6.58
C ALA A 59 -2.97 -10.47 5.47
N ILE A 60 -2.22 -11.02 4.52
CA ILE A 60 -2.84 -11.55 3.30
C ILE A 60 -3.73 -12.74 3.57
N ASP A 61 -3.44 -13.51 4.61
CA ASP A 61 -4.23 -14.69 4.90
C ASP A 61 -5.64 -14.33 5.39
N ARG A 62 -5.81 -13.11 5.89
CA ARG A 62 -7.11 -12.66 6.37
C ARG A 62 -7.86 -11.84 5.34
N PHE A 63 -7.26 -11.59 4.21
CA PHE A 63 -7.86 -10.78 3.17
C PHE A 63 -8.93 -11.58 2.45
N GLU A 64 -10.13 -11.02 2.37
CA GLU A 64 -11.22 -11.69 1.68
C GLU A 64 -11.19 -11.36 0.20
N VAL A 65 -11.00 -12.38 -0.62
CA VAL A 65 -10.92 -12.21 -2.06
C VAL A 65 -12.30 -12.39 -2.65
N ARG A 66 -12.76 -11.39 -3.39
CA ARG A 66 -14.03 -11.45 -4.12
C ARG A 66 -13.77 -11.03 -5.55
N GLU A 67 -14.75 -11.27 -6.40
CA GLU A 67 -14.57 -10.96 -7.81
C GLU A 67 -14.31 -9.49 -8.07
N ASP A 68 -14.94 -8.63 -7.29
CA ASP A 68 -14.80 -7.19 -7.48
C ASP A 68 -13.75 -6.57 -6.57
N THR A 69 -12.97 -7.39 -5.89
CA THR A 69 -11.96 -6.90 -4.98
C THR A 69 -10.77 -6.30 -5.74
N SER A 70 -10.39 -5.10 -5.33
CA SER A 70 -9.15 -4.49 -5.84
C SER A 70 -8.02 -4.81 -4.89
N VAL A 71 -7.13 -5.70 -5.30
CA VAL A 71 -5.99 -6.08 -4.47
C VAL A 71 -5.06 -4.88 -4.30
N VAL A 72 -4.76 -4.16 -5.39
CA VAL A 72 -3.90 -2.99 -5.26
C VAL A 72 -4.56 -1.92 -4.41
N GLY A 73 -5.89 -1.78 -4.49
CA GLY A 73 -6.60 -0.83 -3.64
C GLY A 73 -6.43 -1.14 -2.16
N TRP A 74 -6.43 -2.43 -1.83
CA TRP A 74 -6.21 -2.85 -0.46
C TRP A 74 -4.80 -2.48 0.01
N ILE A 75 -3.80 -2.69 -0.84
CA ILE A 75 -2.43 -2.33 -0.49
C ILE A 75 -2.28 -0.82 -0.36
N LEU A 76 -2.94 -0.07 -1.24
CA LEU A 76 -2.90 1.39 -1.15
C LEU A 76 -3.53 1.90 0.13
N ARG A 77 -4.56 1.22 0.61
CA ARG A 77 -5.16 1.60 1.89
C ARG A 77 -4.17 1.39 3.04
N ILE A 78 -3.43 0.29 3.00
CA ILE A 78 -2.40 0.07 4.01
C ILE A 78 -1.38 1.20 3.96
N ALA A 79 -0.96 1.58 2.75
CA ALA A 79 -0.01 2.68 2.59
C ALA A 79 -0.58 3.99 3.13
N ALA A 80 -1.86 4.25 2.88
CA ALA A 80 -2.49 5.48 3.37
C ALA A 80 -2.47 5.52 4.89
N ASN A 81 -2.73 4.41 5.54
CA ASN A 81 -2.70 4.36 6.99
C ASN A 81 -1.29 4.61 7.52
N LEU A 82 -0.29 4.09 6.83
CA LEU A 82 1.09 4.31 7.23
C LEU A 82 1.50 5.76 7.05
N ILE A 83 1.03 6.40 5.99
CA ILE A 83 1.30 7.81 5.77
C ILE A 83 0.71 8.63 6.92
N THR A 84 -0.49 8.31 7.33
CA THR A 84 -1.13 9.00 8.44
C THR A 84 -0.30 8.83 9.72
N ASP A 85 0.15 7.61 9.99
CA ASP A 85 0.97 7.36 11.17
C ASP A 85 2.27 8.14 11.11
N TYR A 86 2.88 8.19 9.93
CA TYR A 86 4.11 8.93 9.75
C TYR A 86 3.93 10.40 10.07
N ARG A 87 2.83 11.00 9.58
CA ARG A 87 2.57 12.41 9.84
C ARG A 87 2.37 12.67 11.32
N ARG A 88 1.70 11.79 12.01
CA ARG A 88 1.49 11.97 13.44
C ARG A 88 2.81 12.05 14.18
N ARG A 89 3.76 11.22 13.76
CA ARG A 89 5.05 11.20 14.44
C ARG A 89 5.89 12.43 14.16
N LEU A 90 5.62 13.12 13.06
CA LEU A 90 6.36 14.32 12.73
C LEU A 90 5.96 15.53 13.56
N GLY A 91 4.74 15.53 14.10
CA GLY A 91 4.30 16.63 14.93
C GLY A 91 3.47 17.66 14.19
N PRO A 92 2.94 18.64 14.95
CA PRO A 92 1.94 19.55 14.40
C PRO A 92 2.43 20.44 13.27
N GLU A 93 3.68 20.90 13.33
CA GLU A 93 4.19 21.78 12.30
C GLU A 93 4.23 21.12 10.94
N THR A 94 4.75 19.91 10.94
CA THR A 94 4.81 19.16 9.69
C THR A 94 3.43 18.78 9.22
N GLN A 95 2.57 18.47 10.16
CA GLN A 95 1.21 18.11 9.80
C GLN A 95 0.48 19.25 9.14
N SER A 96 0.68 20.47 9.64
CA SER A 96 0.04 21.63 9.04
C SER A 96 0.45 21.81 7.59
N PHE A 97 1.73 21.63 7.34
CA PHE A 97 2.23 21.78 5.99
C PHE A 97 1.68 20.70 5.08
N GLU A 98 1.63 19.49 5.58
CA GLU A 98 1.22 18.37 4.76
C GLU A 98 -0.29 18.28 4.63
N ASP A 99 -1.03 18.95 5.48
CA ASP A 99 -2.47 18.99 5.32
C ASP A 99 -2.86 19.53 3.96
N GLU A 100 -2.07 20.42 3.42
CA GLU A 100 -2.34 20.95 2.11
C GLU A 100 -2.24 19.91 1.02
N THR A 101 -1.30 18.99 1.18
CA THR A 101 -1.13 17.93 0.21
C THR A 101 -2.01 16.74 0.49
N ASP A 102 -2.66 16.75 1.64
CA ASP A 102 -3.41 15.61 2.12
C ASP A 102 -4.78 15.51 1.47
N PHE A 103 -5.14 16.47 0.68
CA PHE A 103 -6.47 16.47 0.08
C PHE A 103 -6.72 15.24 -0.75
N GLY A 104 -5.70 14.71 -1.36
CA GLY A 104 -5.89 13.57 -2.21
C GLY A 104 -5.98 12.25 -1.47
N ALA A 105 -5.43 12.19 -0.25
CA ALA A 105 -5.33 10.92 0.45
C ALA A 105 -6.69 10.31 0.77
N PRO A 106 -7.63 11.05 1.36
CA PRO A 106 -8.93 10.46 1.65
C PRO A 106 -9.66 10.02 0.39
N GLN A 107 -9.44 10.72 -0.69
CA GLN A 107 -10.12 10.38 -1.94
C GLN A 107 -9.63 9.07 -2.50
N PHE A 108 -8.36 8.77 -2.32
CA PHE A 108 -7.82 7.52 -2.81
C PHE A 108 -8.27 6.34 -1.97
N ILE A 109 -8.53 6.57 -0.71
CA ILE A 109 -8.93 5.51 0.19
C ILE A 109 -10.38 5.12 -0.05
N VAL A 110 -11.17 6.11 -0.35
CA VAL A 110 -12.58 5.88 -0.59
C VAL A 110 -12.79 5.31 -1.97
#